data_67717ecd0ed79b94a7dae1276cee2c86
#
_entry.id   67717ecd0ed79b94a7dae1276cee2c86
#
_cell.length_a   1.000
_cell.length_b   1.000
_cell.length_c   1.000
_cell.angle_alpha   90.00
_cell.angle_beta   90.00
_cell.angle_gamma   90.00
#
_symmetry.space_group_name_H-M   'P 1'
#
loop_
_entity.id
_entity.type
_entity.pdbx_description
1 polymer ?
#
loop_
_entity_poly.entity_id
_entity_poly.type
_entity_poly.pdbx_seq_one_letter_code
_entity_poly.pdbx_strand_id
1 'polypeptide(L)'
;LALYSSLPQIAIKYKINLIFWGEGGNGKITDQKLVNKKKEWDGNSQRKGNTLKNCDVSWMKNLVEDKAKLIPYKYPSKKEFKNNDIQIIYMGWFMKDWSIMNNAKYASLYGLSLRRDDAKNTGDLFGTMALDEDWVAINQMIKYFKYGYGRTTDYLNYEIRNKNITREDAIKLVQKYDGSCDDKYIKDFCEYLNISKHYFWDIVSKFVNRDLFTINNKKNGKKFLPKFKVGKGL
;
A
#
# COMPACT_ATOMS: atom_id res chain seq x y z
N LEU A 1 -5.43 -11.59 -3.05
CA LEU A 1 -6.74 -12.26 -3.10
C LEU A 1 -6.89 -13.24 -1.94
N ALA A 2 -5.99 -14.21 -1.75
CA ALA A 2 -6.12 -15.24 -0.71
C ALA A 2 -6.36 -14.66 0.69
N LEU A 3 -5.59 -13.67 1.12
CA LEU A 3 -5.75 -13.00 2.41
C LEU A 3 -7.19 -12.51 2.64
N TYR A 4 -7.77 -11.85 1.64
CA TYR A 4 -9.12 -11.27 1.76
C TYR A 4 -10.25 -12.29 1.56
N SER A 5 -10.00 -13.39 0.84
CA SER A 5 -11.04 -14.38 0.55
C SER A 5 -11.11 -15.50 1.56
N SER A 6 -10.00 -15.86 2.21
CA SER A 6 -9.97 -16.95 3.18
C SER A 6 -10.80 -16.66 4.44
N LEU A 7 -10.73 -15.44 4.97
CA LEU A 7 -11.48 -15.07 6.18
C LEU A 7 -13.00 -15.19 6.02
N PRO A 8 -13.64 -14.62 5.00
CA PRO A 8 -15.06 -14.81 4.78
C PRO A 8 -15.45 -16.27 4.50
N GLN A 9 -14.59 -17.04 3.82
CA GLN A 9 -14.84 -18.48 3.61
C GLN A 9 -14.87 -19.24 4.93
N ILE A 10 -13.90 -18.95 5.84
CA ILE A 10 -13.86 -19.54 7.17
C ILE A 10 -15.08 -19.11 7.98
N ALA A 11 -15.43 -17.83 7.96
CA ALA A 11 -16.58 -17.30 8.65
C ALA A 11 -17.88 -18.03 8.23
N ILE A 12 -18.08 -18.21 6.92
CA ILE A 12 -19.23 -18.96 6.40
C ILE A 12 -19.18 -20.42 6.86
N LYS A 13 -18.04 -21.09 6.73
CA LYS A 13 -17.86 -22.48 7.12
C LYS A 13 -18.20 -22.73 8.59
N TYR A 14 -17.82 -21.83 9.47
CA TYR A 14 -18.01 -21.96 10.92
C TYR A 14 -19.23 -21.19 11.44
N LYS A 15 -20.06 -20.62 10.55
CA LYS A 15 -21.27 -19.85 10.89
C LYS A 15 -20.97 -18.65 11.81
N ILE A 16 -19.86 -17.99 11.55
CA ILE A 16 -19.45 -16.74 12.23
C ILE A 16 -19.88 -15.59 11.33
N ASN A 17 -20.81 -14.78 11.76
CA ASN A 17 -21.38 -13.70 10.94
C ASN A 17 -20.66 -12.36 11.08
N LEU A 18 -19.74 -12.21 12.04
CA LEU A 18 -19.01 -10.97 12.29
C LEU A 18 -17.51 -11.15 12.16
N ILE A 19 -16.89 -10.34 11.31
CA ILE A 19 -15.44 -10.30 11.09
C ILE A 19 -14.92 -8.93 11.52
N PHE A 20 -14.03 -8.88 12.51
CA PHE A 20 -13.24 -7.69 12.82
C PHE A 20 -11.97 -7.69 12.01
N TRP A 21 -11.74 -6.63 11.24
CA TRP A 21 -10.53 -6.45 10.47
C TRP A 21 -9.60 -5.47 11.17
N GLY A 22 -8.41 -5.95 11.52
CA GLY A 22 -7.40 -5.15 12.24
C GLY A 22 -6.63 -4.19 11.35
N GLU A 23 -6.62 -4.43 10.05
CA GLU A 23 -6.04 -3.51 9.07
C GLU A 23 -6.67 -2.13 9.23
N GLY A 24 -5.85 -1.14 9.50
CA GLY A 24 -6.29 0.23 9.75
C GLY A 24 -7.15 0.76 8.62
N GLY A 25 -8.26 1.38 8.98
CA GLY A 25 -9.27 1.84 8.04
C GLY A 25 -8.69 2.47 6.79
N ASN A 26 -8.76 1.74 5.69
CA ASN A 26 -8.23 2.10 4.37
C ASN A 26 -8.58 3.52 3.92
N GLY A 27 -9.57 4.12 4.53
CA GLY A 27 -10.00 5.45 4.21
C GLY A 27 -9.27 6.58 4.91
N LYS A 28 -8.45 6.32 5.92
CA LYS A 28 -7.72 7.42 6.58
C LYS A 28 -6.49 7.84 5.80
N ILE A 29 -5.86 6.94 5.06
CA ILE A 29 -4.64 7.21 4.30
C ILE A 29 -4.93 7.38 2.80
N THR A 30 -5.91 6.64 2.24
CA THR A 30 -6.14 6.58 0.79
C THR A 30 -7.40 7.34 0.34
N ASP A 31 -8.39 6.70 -0.21
CA ASP A 31 -9.51 7.37 -0.85
C ASP A 31 -10.64 7.73 0.12
N GLN A 32 -10.78 9.01 0.40
CA GLN A 32 -11.84 9.57 1.27
C GLN A 32 -13.26 9.32 0.72
N LYS A 33 -13.43 9.18 -0.60
CA LYS A 33 -14.73 8.90 -1.19
C LYS A 33 -15.26 7.51 -0.83
N LEU A 34 -14.36 6.57 -0.53
CA LEU A 34 -14.72 5.24 -0.07
C LEU A 34 -15.09 5.22 1.42
N VAL A 35 -14.57 6.15 2.22
CA VAL A 35 -14.72 6.21 3.67
C VAL A 35 -16.03 6.83 4.12
N ASN A 36 -16.52 7.83 3.38
CA ASN A 36 -17.60 8.70 3.85
C ASN A 36 -18.99 8.07 3.74
N LYS A 37 -19.14 6.86 3.21
CA LYS A 37 -20.48 6.32 2.93
C LYS A 37 -20.97 5.24 3.89
N LYS A 38 -20.12 4.47 4.57
CA LYS A 38 -20.55 3.47 5.56
C LYS A 38 -19.37 3.11 6.49
N LYS A 39 -19.62 3.06 7.79
CA LYS A 39 -18.68 2.54 8.80
C LYS A 39 -18.57 1.00 8.79
N GLU A 40 -19.35 0.36 7.95
CA GLU A 40 -19.45 -1.09 7.81
C GLU A 40 -19.24 -1.44 6.34
N TRP A 41 -18.36 -2.38 6.09
CA TRP A 41 -18.22 -2.97 4.77
C TRP A 41 -18.86 -4.35 4.82
N ASP A 42 -19.99 -4.50 4.16
CA ASP A 42 -20.43 -5.83 3.79
C ASP A 42 -19.40 -6.45 2.82
N GLY A 43 -19.34 -7.77 2.79
CA GLY A 43 -18.38 -8.44 1.93
C GLY A 43 -18.52 -8.11 0.43
N ASN A 44 -19.68 -7.59 0.02
CA ASN A 44 -19.92 -7.15 -1.36
C ASN A 44 -19.26 -5.81 -1.66
N SER A 45 -19.19 -4.91 -0.70
CA SER A 45 -18.47 -3.64 -0.83
C SER A 45 -16.96 -3.88 -0.94
N GLN A 46 -16.41 -4.80 -0.15
CA GLN A 46 -15.00 -5.17 -0.21
C GLN A 46 -14.62 -5.80 -1.57
N ARG A 47 -15.54 -6.52 -2.21
CA ARG A 47 -15.36 -7.12 -3.54
C ARG A 47 -14.90 -6.12 -4.60
N LYS A 48 -15.33 -4.85 -4.49
CA LYS A 48 -15.02 -3.78 -5.44
C LYS A 48 -13.63 -3.16 -5.24
N GLY A 49 -12.90 -3.58 -4.22
CA GLY A 49 -11.55 -3.07 -3.96
C GLY A 49 -10.59 -3.43 -5.10
N ASN A 50 -9.70 -2.50 -5.45
CA ASN A 50 -8.70 -2.70 -6.51
C ASN A 50 -7.83 -3.93 -6.27
N THR A 51 -7.52 -4.23 -5.02
CA THR A 51 -6.71 -5.40 -4.63
C THR A 51 -7.37 -6.72 -4.99
N LEU A 52 -8.70 -6.75 -5.07
CA LEU A 52 -9.47 -7.96 -5.34
C LEU A 52 -9.84 -8.14 -6.81
N LYS A 53 -9.60 -7.15 -7.68
CA LYS A 53 -9.98 -7.19 -9.11
C LYS A 53 -11.40 -7.74 -9.34
N ASN A 54 -12.38 -7.25 -8.57
CA ASN A 54 -13.74 -7.76 -8.51
C ASN A 54 -13.85 -9.25 -8.12
N CYS A 55 -12.83 -9.79 -7.45
CA CYS A 55 -12.73 -11.20 -7.04
C CYS A 55 -12.67 -12.18 -8.22
N ASP A 56 -12.29 -11.73 -9.39
CA ASP A 56 -12.10 -12.59 -10.55
C ASP A 56 -10.81 -13.41 -10.42
N VAL A 57 -10.94 -14.71 -10.45
CA VAL A 57 -9.84 -15.69 -10.44
C VAL A 57 -9.66 -16.37 -11.80
N SER A 58 -10.40 -15.96 -12.82
CA SER A 58 -10.38 -16.58 -14.14
C SER A 58 -8.99 -16.56 -14.77
N TRP A 59 -8.24 -15.47 -14.58
CA TRP A 59 -6.88 -15.30 -15.08
C TRP A 59 -5.86 -16.29 -14.48
N MET A 60 -6.18 -16.89 -13.31
CA MET A 60 -5.32 -17.87 -12.65
C MET A 60 -5.56 -19.30 -13.14
N LYS A 61 -6.68 -19.57 -13.84
CA LYS A 61 -7.09 -20.94 -14.22
C LYS A 61 -6.07 -21.65 -15.10
N ASN A 62 -5.34 -20.88 -15.91
CA ASN A 62 -4.33 -21.41 -16.83
C ASN A 62 -2.93 -21.53 -16.17
N LEU A 63 -2.77 -21.03 -14.94
CA LEU A 63 -1.52 -21.07 -14.21
C LEU A 63 -1.39 -22.26 -13.25
N VAL A 64 -2.48 -22.99 -13.04
CA VAL A 64 -2.54 -24.13 -12.12
C VAL A 64 -3.30 -25.28 -12.75
N GLU A 65 -2.73 -26.49 -12.69
CA GLU A 65 -3.35 -27.71 -13.18
C GLU A 65 -4.50 -28.14 -12.27
N ASP A 66 -4.26 -28.14 -10.95
CA ASP A 66 -5.26 -28.50 -9.95
C ASP A 66 -6.12 -27.28 -9.57
N LYS A 67 -7.39 -27.29 -10.02
CA LYS A 67 -8.37 -26.25 -9.73
C LYS A 67 -8.71 -26.12 -8.24
N ALA A 68 -8.47 -27.14 -7.42
CA ALA A 68 -8.68 -27.08 -5.98
C ALA A 68 -7.72 -26.05 -5.32
N LYS A 69 -6.54 -25.85 -5.87
CA LYS A 69 -5.59 -24.82 -5.43
C LYS A 69 -6.11 -23.38 -5.60
N LEU A 70 -7.16 -23.17 -6.37
CA LEU A 70 -7.81 -21.87 -6.53
C LEU A 70 -8.84 -21.56 -5.45
N ILE A 71 -9.25 -22.54 -4.64
CA ILE A 71 -10.27 -22.36 -3.60
C ILE A 71 -9.92 -21.22 -2.64
N PRO A 72 -8.69 -21.10 -2.11
CA PRO A 72 -8.33 -19.99 -1.20
C PRO A 72 -8.46 -18.60 -1.81
N TYR A 73 -8.45 -18.50 -3.14
CA TYR A 73 -8.52 -17.23 -3.87
C TYR A 73 -9.95 -16.86 -4.28
N LYS A 74 -10.92 -17.79 -4.17
CA LYS A 74 -12.31 -17.52 -4.52
C LYS A 74 -12.99 -16.72 -3.43
N TYR A 75 -13.36 -15.50 -3.74
CA TYR A 75 -14.15 -14.70 -2.82
C TYR A 75 -15.60 -15.21 -2.79
N PRO A 76 -16.24 -15.34 -1.61
CA PRO A 76 -17.62 -15.83 -1.53
C PRO A 76 -18.59 -15.00 -2.38
N SER A 77 -19.60 -15.63 -2.93
CA SER A 77 -20.61 -14.99 -3.78
C SER A 77 -21.50 -14.02 -2.97
N LYS A 78 -22.20 -13.13 -3.66
CA LYS A 78 -23.19 -12.25 -3.04
C LYS A 78 -24.28 -13.01 -2.28
N LYS A 79 -24.68 -14.18 -2.83
CA LYS A 79 -25.69 -15.05 -2.23
C LYS A 79 -25.18 -15.67 -0.92
N GLU A 80 -23.93 -16.13 -0.90
CA GLU A 80 -23.31 -16.67 0.32
C GLU A 80 -23.21 -15.62 1.42
N PHE A 81 -22.77 -14.39 1.10
CA PHE A 81 -22.74 -13.30 2.06
C PHE A 81 -24.13 -13.00 2.63
N LYS A 82 -25.15 -12.91 1.77
CA LYS A 82 -26.52 -12.63 2.19
C LYS A 82 -27.10 -13.74 3.06
N ASN A 83 -26.88 -14.99 2.66
CA ASN A 83 -27.45 -16.15 3.37
C ASN A 83 -26.83 -16.39 4.75
N ASN A 84 -25.61 -15.89 4.97
CA ASN A 84 -24.88 -16.05 6.23
C ASN A 84 -24.77 -14.74 7.03
N ASP A 85 -25.40 -13.67 6.56
CA ASP A 85 -25.41 -12.33 7.20
C ASP A 85 -24.01 -11.87 7.63
N ILE A 86 -23.01 -12.03 6.74
CA ILE A 86 -21.62 -11.71 7.05
C ILE A 86 -21.41 -10.20 7.05
N GLN A 87 -20.96 -9.70 8.18
CA GLN A 87 -20.53 -8.30 8.37
C GLN A 87 -19.02 -8.22 8.56
N ILE A 88 -18.40 -7.22 7.95
CA ILE A 88 -16.97 -6.93 8.08
C ILE A 88 -16.79 -5.53 8.65
N ILE A 89 -16.18 -5.46 9.82
CA ILE A 89 -15.98 -4.21 10.55
C ILE A 89 -14.47 -3.91 10.62
N TYR A 90 -14.09 -2.73 10.16
CA TYR A 90 -12.72 -2.21 10.30
C TYR A 90 -12.61 -1.46 11.62
N MET A 91 -11.85 -2.01 12.56
CA MET A 91 -11.71 -1.47 13.92
C MET A 91 -11.24 -0.01 13.93
N GLY A 92 -10.32 0.35 13.03
CA GLY A 92 -9.80 1.71 12.93
C GLY A 92 -10.85 2.79 12.63
N TRP A 93 -12.05 2.44 12.15
CA TRP A 93 -13.10 3.43 11.91
C TRP A 93 -13.79 3.88 13.18
N PHE A 94 -13.79 3.05 14.21
CA PHE A 94 -14.40 3.34 15.50
C PHE A 94 -13.42 3.98 16.48
N MET A 95 -12.11 3.91 16.19
CA MET A 95 -11.08 4.51 17.02
C MET A 95 -10.89 5.99 16.64
N LYS A 96 -11.32 6.91 17.50
CA LYS A 96 -11.21 8.37 17.26
C LYS A 96 -9.76 8.82 17.13
N ASP A 97 -8.88 8.29 17.95
CA ASP A 97 -7.46 8.69 18.05
C ASP A 97 -6.54 7.81 17.18
N TRP A 98 -7.12 7.04 16.26
CA TRP A 98 -6.32 6.23 15.37
C TRP A 98 -5.46 7.12 14.47
N SER A 99 -4.16 7.00 14.62
CA SER A 99 -3.18 7.54 13.68
C SER A 99 -1.95 6.66 13.66
N ILE A 100 -1.20 6.68 12.55
CA ILE A 100 0.05 5.92 12.43
C ILE A 100 1.01 6.34 13.55
N MET A 101 1.14 7.64 13.80
CA MET A 101 2.04 8.16 14.82
C MET A 101 1.60 7.85 16.23
N ASN A 102 0.30 7.96 16.55
CA ASN A 102 -0.19 7.62 17.88
C ASN A 102 -0.04 6.12 18.15
N ASN A 103 -0.36 5.29 17.17
CA ASN A 103 -0.19 3.84 17.29
C ASN A 103 1.29 3.47 17.47
N ALA A 104 2.21 4.09 16.70
CA ALA A 104 3.63 3.87 16.83
C ALA A 104 4.16 4.30 18.19
N LYS A 105 3.78 5.50 18.68
CA LYS A 105 4.13 5.99 20.01
C LYS A 105 3.67 5.03 21.10
N TYR A 106 2.40 4.63 21.05
CA TYR A 106 1.84 3.70 22.02
C TYR A 106 2.58 2.36 22.00
N ALA A 107 2.72 1.75 20.84
CA ALA A 107 3.38 0.45 20.69
C ALA A 107 4.87 0.50 21.10
N SER A 108 5.55 1.64 20.89
CA SER A 108 6.94 1.82 21.31
C SER A 108 7.11 1.81 22.84
N LEU A 109 6.09 2.20 23.60
CA LEU A 109 6.10 2.06 25.07
C LEU A 109 6.12 0.59 25.52
N TYR A 110 5.67 -0.31 24.65
CA TYR A 110 5.63 -1.75 24.87
C TYR A 110 6.68 -2.52 24.07
N GLY A 111 7.73 -1.84 23.61
CA GLY A 111 8.90 -2.46 22.99
C GLY A 111 8.91 -2.51 21.47
N LEU A 112 7.97 -1.90 20.76
CA LEU A 112 8.07 -1.78 19.31
C LEU A 112 9.26 -0.91 18.93
N SER A 113 10.19 -1.47 18.16
CA SER A 113 11.30 -0.72 17.56
C SER A 113 10.86 -0.15 16.21
N LEU A 114 11.01 1.17 16.03
CA LEU A 114 10.78 1.84 14.75
C LEU A 114 12.03 1.70 13.87
N ARG A 115 11.83 1.86 12.56
CA ARG A 115 12.93 1.91 11.60
C ARG A 115 13.83 3.12 11.88
N ARG A 116 15.13 2.86 12.04
CA ARG A 116 16.13 3.92 12.33
C ARG A 116 16.71 4.58 11.08
N ASP A 117 16.35 4.07 9.90
CA ASP A 117 16.91 4.57 8.65
C ASP A 117 16.33 5.95 8.30
N ASP A 118 17.19 6.79 7.72
CA ASP A 118 16.83 8.16 7.34
C ASP A 118 15.76 8.16 6.24
N ALA A 119 14.88 9.14 6.28
CA ALA A 119 13.86 9.37 5.25
C ALA A 119 14.45 9.54 3.84
N LYS A 120 15.69 10.04 3.72
CA LYS A 120 16.41 10.12 2.43
C LYS A 120 16.68 8.74 1.82
N ASN A 121 16.72 7.69 2.63
CA ASN A 121 16.99 6.33 2.20
C ASN A 121 15.71 5.54 1.92
N THR A 122 14.58 5.93 2.50
CA THR A 122 13.35 5.12 2.49
C THR A 122 12.10 5.86 2.00
N GLY A 123 12.10 7.19 1.99
CA GLY A 123 10.90 8.00 1.80
C GLY A 123 9.93 7.94 2.99
N ASP A 124 10.31 7.30 4.10
CA ASP A 124 9.50 7.21 5.31
C ASP A 124 9.96 8.21 6.36
N LEU A 125 9.13 9.24 6.61
CA LEU A 125 9.43 10.30 7.58
C LEU A 125 9.36 9.83 9.04
N PHE A 126 8.61 8.76 9.30
CA PHE A 126 8.24 8.38 10.67
C PHE A 126 8.90 7.08 11.12
N GLY A 127 9.57 6.37 10.22
CA GLY A 127 10.15 5.06 10.51
C GLY A 127 9.13 3.98 10.85
N THR A 128 7.90 4.12 10.34
CA THR A 128 6.76 3.23 10.68
C THR A 128 6.34 2.31 9.55
N MET A 129 6.98 2.44 8.37
CA MET A 129 6.60 1.71 7.19
C MET A 129 7.14 0.28 7.22
N ALA A 130 6.23 -0.70 7.16
CA ALA A 130 6.54 -2.12 7.00
C ALA A 130 7.81 -2.54 7.77
N LEU A 131 7.70 -2.55 9.11
CA LEU A 131 8.84 -2.79 10.00
C LEU A 131 9.43 -4.19 9.89
N ASP A 132 8.70 -5.10 9.28
CA ASP A 132 9.01 -6.50 9.01
C ASP A 132 9.62 -6.74 7.62
N GLU A 133 9.74 -5.66 6.78
CA GLU A 133 10.14 -5.83 5.39
C GLU A 133 10.86 -4.58 4.85
N ASP A 134 12.07 -4.75 4.32
CA ASP A 134 12.91 -3.64 3.85
C ASP A 134 12.61 -3.23 2.40
N TRP A 135 12.21 -4.17 1.55
CA TRP A 135 12.01 -3.88 0.12
C TRP A 135 10.75 -3.07 -0.18
N VAL A 136 9.94 -2.79 0.82
CA VAL A 136 8.83 -1.86 0.67
C VAL A 136 9.30 -0.46 0.23
N ALA A 137 10.54 -0.06 0.54
CA ALA A 137 11.15 1.17 0.04
C ALA A 137 11.23 1.16 -1.50
N ILE A 138 11.59 0.02 -2.10
CA ILE A 138 11.60 -0.18 -3.57
C ILE A 138 10.19 -0.06 -4.13
N ASN A 139 9.21 -0.70 -3.50
CA ASN A 139 7.81 -0.62 -3.94
C ASN A 139 7.31 0.83 -3.94
N GLN A 140 7.63 1.60 -2.91
CA GLN A 140 7.22 3.01 -2.80
C GLN A 140 7.95 3.90 -3.80
N MET A 141 9.22 3.64 -4.10
CA MET A 141 9.96 4.30 -5.18
C MET A 141 9.32 4.01 -6.54
N ILE A 142 8.99 2.75 -6.84
CA ILE A 142 8.31 2.39 -8.10
C ILE A 142 6.92 3.04 -8.17
N LYS A 143 6.18 3.09 -7.06
CA LYS A 143 4.92 3.81 -6.97
C LYS A 143 5.08 5.29 -7.35
N TYR A 144 6.11 5.95 -6.82
CA TYR A 144 6.43 7.34 -7.16
C TYR A 144 6.66 7.51 -8.67
N PHE A 145 7.44 6.64 -9.30
CA PHE A 145 7.68 6.71 -10.74
C PHE A 145 6.44 6.40 -11.60
N LYS A 146 5.49 5.63 -11.08
CA LYS A 146 4.23 5.33 -11.77
C LYS A 146 3.20 6.44 -11.66
N TYR A 147 3.10 7.08 -10.50
CA TYR A 147 1.98 7.94 -10.15
C TYR A 147 2.37 9.38 -9.78
N GLY A 148 3.66 9.69 -9.68
CA GLY A 148 4.17 11.01 -9.29
C GLY A 148 4.11 11.29 -7.80
N TYR A 149 3.74 10.32 -6.97
CA TYR A 149 3.72 10.44 -5.51
C TYR A 149 4.07 9.12 -4.82
N GLY A 150 4.69 9.21 -3.68
CA GLY A 150 5.14 8.07 -2.90
C GLY A 150 4.65 8.12 -1.45
N ARG A 151 5.40 7.48 -0.57
CA ARG A 151 5.03 7.32 0.85
C ARG A 151 5.02 8.65 1.62
N THR A 152 6.00 9.52 1.35
CA THR A 152 6.06 10.83 1.99
C THR A 152 4.79 11.64 1.73
N THR A 153 4.32 11.66 0.48
CA THR A 153 3.06 12.32 0.11
C THR A 153 1.85 11.70 0.82
N ASP A 154 1.75 10.37 0.89
CA ASP A 154 0.64 9.71 1.58
C ASP A 154 0.54 10.16 3.05
N TYR A 155 1.64 10.14 3.77
CA TYR A 155 1.68 10.52 5.18
C TYR A 155 1.38 11.99 5.40
N LEU A 156 2.02 12.86 4.62
CA LEU A 156 1.84 14.30 4.78
C LEU A 156 0.44 14.77 4.39
N ASN A 157 -0.21 14.12 3.41
CA ASN A 157 -1.62 14.37 3.13
C ASN A 157 -2.51 14.04 4.34
N TYR A 158 -2.20 13.00 5.09
CA TYR A 158 -2.90 12.68 6.32
C TYR A 158 -2.64 13.74 7.40
N GLU A 159 -1.38 14.13 7.60
CA GLU A 159 -0.99 15.12 8.60
C GLU A 159 -1.56 16.51 8.29
N ILE A 160 -1.64 16.92 7.01
CA ILE A 160 -2.31 18.16 6.58
C ILE A 160 -3.80 18.13 6.95
N ARG A 161 -4.51 17.01 6.67
CA ARG A 161 -5.92 16.87 7.01
C ARG A 161 -6.18 16.95 8.51
N ASN A 162 -5.24 16.47 9.31
CA ASN A 162 -5.29 16.54 10.78
C ASN A 162 -4.77 17.88 11.34
N LYS A 163 -4.37 18.82 10.48
CA LYS A 163 -3.81 20.14 10.86
C LYS A 163 -2.51 20.06 11.68
N ASN A 164 -1.77 18.97 11.54
CA ASN A 164 -0.47 18.78 12.23
C ASN A 164 0.69 19.44 11.49
N ILE A 165 0.52 19.73 10.20
CA ILE A 165 1.53 20.40 9.36
C ILE A 165 0.84 21.29 8.34
N THR A 166 1.51 22.39 7.97
CA THR A 166 1.05 23.25 6.88
C THR A 166 1.28 22.58 5.52
N ARG A 167 0.50 22.97 4.50
CA ARG A 167 0.71 22.48 3.14
C ARG A 167 2.08 22.89 2.60
N GLU A 168 2.52 24.09 2.92
CA GLU A 168 3.79 24.66 2.50
C GLU A 168 4.99 23.87 3.05
N ASP A 169 4.96 23.50 4.32
CA ASP A 169 6.03 22.69 4.92
C ASP A 169 5.99 21.25 4.44
N ALA A 170 4.80 20.71 4.23
CA ALA A 170 4.63 19.38 3.61
C ALA A 170 5.24 19.34 2.20
N ILE A 171 5.05 20.37 1.38
CA ILE A 171 5.65 20.47 0.03
C ILE A 171 7.17 20.36 0.11
N LYS A 172 7.83 21.05 1.06
CA LYS A 172 9.29 20.99 1.23
C LYS A 172 9.77 19.56 1.54
N LEU A 173 9.05 18.87 2.41
CA LEU A 173 9.37 17.48 2.77
C LEU A 173 9.14 16.51 1.61
N VAL A 174 8.03 16.66 0.87
CA VAL A 174 7.75 15.85 -0.32
C VAL A 174 8.84 16.02 -1.37
N GLN A 175 9.23 17.27 -1.66
CA GLN A 175 10.31 17.57 -2.61
C GLN A 175 11.63 16.90 -2.23
N LYS A 176 11.88 16.75 -0.93
CA LYS A 176 13.14 16.23 -0.42
C LYS A 176 13.17 14.71 -0.35
N TYR A 177 12.07 14.07 -0.02
CA TYR A 177 12.07 12.67 0.38
C TYR A 177 11.20 11.75 -0.48
N ASP A 178 10.21 12.27 -1.22
CA ASP A 178 9.28 11.40 -1.93
C ASP A 178 9.98 10.66 -3.07
N GLY A 179 9.73 9.36 -3.17
CA GLY A 179 10.41 8.49 -4.13
C GLY A 179 11.84 8.08 -3.74
N SER A 180 12.32 8.46 -2.56
CA SER A 180 13.64 8.05 -2.06
C SER A 180 13.70 6.55 -1.81
N CYS A 181 14.79 5.93 -2.26
CA CYS A 181 15.17 4.54 -1.97
C CYS A 181 16.68 4.42 -2.06
N ASP A 182 17.32 3.98 -1.00
CA ASP A 182 18.78 3.76 -0.98
C ASP A 182 19.15 2.57 -1.85
N ASP A 183 20.33 2.66 -2.47
CA ASP A 183 20.88 1.62 -3.35
C ASP A 183 21.12 0.28 -2.64
N LYS A 184 21.32 0.31 -1.32
CA LYS A 184 21.47 -0.91 -0.52
C LYS A 184 20.26 -1.84 -0.62
N TYR A 185 19.03 -1.27 -0.59
CA TYR A 185 17.80 -2.05 -0.75
C TYR A 185 17.67 -2.66 -2.13
N ILE A 186 18.04 -1.87 -3.15
CA ILE A 186 18.03 -2.36 -4.55
C ILE A 186 19.04 -3.47 -4.74
N LYS A 187 20.25 -3.33 -4.17
CA LYS A 187 21.28 -4.33 -4.22
C LYS A 187 20.82 -5.64 -3.57
N ASP A 188 20.35 -5.56 -2.35
CA ASP A 188 19.85 -6.71 -1.58
C ASP A 188 18.71 -7.43 -2.32
N PHE A 189 17.75 -6.69 -2.84
CA PHE A 189 16.65 -7.23 -3.65
C PHE A 189 17.15 -7.93 -4.92
N CYS A 190 18.12 -7.33 -5.62
CA CYS A 190 18.71 -7.93 -6.82
C CYS A 190 19.48 -9.21 -6.50
N GLU A 191 20.22 -9.23 -5.39
CA GLU A 191 20.94 -10.43 -4.91
C GLU A 191 19.95 -11.55 -4.58
N TYR A 192 18.87 -11.25 -3.85
CA TYR A 192 17.83 -12.23 -3.53
C TYR A 192 17.18 -12.85 -4.77
N LEU A 193 16.89 -12.05 -5.80
CA LEU A 193 16.31 -12.53 -7.05
C LEU A 193 17.33 -13.09 -8.05
N ASN A 194 18.63 -13.03 -7.73
CA ASN A 194 19.72 -13.40 -8.64
C ASN A 194 19.62 -12.68 -10.00
N ILE A 195 19.42 -11.36 -9.97
CA ILE A 195 19.33 -10.50 -11.15
C ILE A 195 20.36 -9.36 -11.07
N SER A 196 20.76 -8.82 -12.21
CA SER A 196 21.62 -7.65 -12.24
C SER A 196 20.84 -6.36 -11.92
N LYS A 197 21.50 -5.35 -11.33
CA LYS A 197 20.93 -4.02 -11.17
C LYS A 197 20.55 -3.37 -12.50
N HIS A 198 21.28 -3.68 -13.56
CA HIS A 198 20.95 -3.21 -14.91
C HIS A 198 19.56 -3.73 -15.34
N TYR A 199 19.36 -5.03 -15.21
CA TYR A 199 18.08 -5.67 -15.53
C TYR A 199 16.95 -5.11 -14.66
N PHE A 200 17.19 -4.92 -13.36
CA PHE A 200 16.21 -4.29 -12.46
C PHE A 200 15.75 -2.91 -12.99
N TRP A 201 16.70 -2.02 -13.33
CA TRP A 201 16.37 -0.70 -13.84
C TRP A 201 15.71 -0.72 -15.21
N ASP A 202 16.03 -1.70 -16.05
CA ASP A 202 15.34 -1.91 -17.33
C ASP A 202 13.87 -2.25 -17.13
N ILE A 203 13.58 -3.13 -16.17
CA ILE A 203 12.20 -3.47 -15.82
C ILE A 203 11.49 -2.26 -15.22
N VAL A 204 12.07 -1.59 -14.21
CA VAL A 204 11.48 -0.39 -13.59
C VAL A 204 11.15 0.67 -14.65
N SER A 205 12.04 0.87 -15.61
CA SER A 205 11.84 1.87 -16.66
C SER A 205 10.59 1.66 -17.52
N LYS A 206 10.08 0.43 -17.61
CA LYS A 206 8.84 0.08 -18.33
C LYS A 206 7.58 0.54 -17.58
N PHE A 207 7.69 0.74 -16.27
CA PHE A 207 6.59 1.19 -15.40
C PHE A 207 6.59 2.71 -15.14
N VAL A 208 7.65 3.42 -15.54
CA VAL A 208 7.74 4.86 -15.35
C VAL A 208 6.72 5.58 -16.23
N ASN A 209 5.90 6.41 -15.63
CA ASN A 209 4.94 7.25 -16.34
C ASN A 209 5.69 8.35 -17.11
N ARG A 210 5.62 8.29 -18.44
CA ARG A 210 6.32 9.20 -19.36
C ARG A 210 5.73 10.60 -19.39
N ASP A 211 4.48 10.74 -19.00
CA ASP A 211 3.85 12.06 -18.89
C ASP A 211 4.40 12.82 -17.68
N LEU A 212 4.74 12.09 -16.61
CA LEU A 212 5.26 12.65 -15.36
C LEU A 212 6.77 12.73 -15.28
N PHE A 213 7.51 11.88 -15.99
CA PHE A 213 8.96 11.76 -15.87
C PHE A 213 9.68 11.74 -17.20
N THR A 214 10.84 12.40 -17.25
CA THR A 214 11.83 12.25 -18.33
C THR A 214 12.83 11.17 -17.93
N ILE A 215 13.23 10.31 -18.87
CA ILE A 215 14.25 9.30 -18.64
C ILE A 215 15.55 9.75 -19.30
N ASN A 216 16.57 9.91 -18.48
CA ASN A 216 17.92 10.18 -18.92
C ASN A 216 18.78 8.93 -18.72
N ASN A 217 19.35 8.39 -19.81
CA ASN A 217 20.33 7.33 -19.74
C ASN A 217 21.69 7.92 -19.34
N LYS A 218 22.24 7.46 -18.21
CA LYS A 218 23.59 7.80 -17.77
C LYS A 218 24.48 6.56 -17.77
N LYS A 219 25.81 6.73 -17.84
CA LYS A 219 26.79 5.62 -17.76
C LYS A 219 26.54 4.71 -16.53
N ASN A 220 26.05 5.24 -15.43
CA ASN A 220 25.80 4.53 -14.17
C ASN A 220 24.33 4.17 -13.92
N GLY A 221 23.51 4.08 -14.96
CA GLY A 221 22.10 3.72 -14.84
C GLY A 221 21.13 4.78 -15.36
N LYS A 222 19.84 4.46 -15.31
CA LYS A 222 18.76 5.35 -15.76
C LYS A 222 18.39 6.33 -14.65
N LYS A 223 18.28 7.60 -14.98
CA LYS A 223 17.77 8.62 -14.06
C LYS A 223 16.40 9.11 -14.51
N PHE A 224 15.42 9.06 -13.61
CA PHE A 224 14.07 9.54 -13.85
C PHE A 224 13.89 10.92 -13.22
N LEU A 225 13.61 11.92 -14.03
CA LEU A 225 13.47 13.31 -13.59
C LEU A 225 12.00 13.74 -13.69
N PRO A 226 11.40 14.28 -12.61
CA PRO A 226 10.03 14.75 -12.65
C PRO A 226 9.88 15.95 -13.58
N LYS A 227 8.81 15.96 -14.35
CA LYS A 227 8.38 17.08 -15.21
C LYS A 227 7.46 18.05 -14.46
N PHE A 228 7.03 17.68 -13.26
CA PHE A 228 6.11 18.44 -12.42
C PHE A 228 6.82 19.10 -11.26
N LYS A 229 6.18 20.13 -10.69
CA LYS A 229 6.59 20.76 -9.43
C LYS A 229 5.60 20.37 -8.33
N VAL A 230 6.12 19.81 -7.24
CA VAL A 230 5.30 19.47 -6.07
C VAL A 230 4.50 20.70 -5.62
N GLY A 231 3.19 20.52 -5.45
CA GLY A 231 2.30 21.59 -5.02
C GLY A 231 1.74 22.50 -6.14
N LYS A 232 2.26 22.39 -7.38
CA LYS A 232 1.79 23.20 -8.52
C LYS A 232 1.16 22.37 -9.64
N GLY A 233 1.28 21.04 -9.58
CA GLY A 233 0.81 20.15 -10.64
C GLY A 233 1.77 20.05 -11.83
N LEU A 234 1.23 19.63 -12.95
CA LEU A 234 1.89 19.59 -14.25
C LEU A 234 1.98 20.97 -14.87
#